data_e3fe69b98004ff63d66a26ad963b6b95
#
_entry.id   e3fe69b98004ff63d66a26ad963b6b95
#
_cell.length_a   1.000
_cell.length_b   1.000
_cell.length_c   1.000
_cell.angle_alpha   90.00
_cell.angle_beta   90.00
_cell.angle_gamma   90.00
#
_symmetry.space_group_name_H-M   'P 1'
#
loop_
_entity.id
_entity.type
_entity.pdbx_description
1 polymer ?
#
loop_
_entity_poly.entity_id
_entity_poly.type
_entity_poly.pdbx_seq_one_letter_code
_entity_poly.pdbx_strand_id
1 'polypeptide(L)'
;MLTVDFDRLGLLPGDRTLDMGCGAGRHAFEMYRRGADVIAFDQDADELAKVSDMFAEMRRAGEVPGGAEADVKEGDALALPFADDEFDRVVAAEILEHVPADIQAIQELVRVLRPGGTMAITVPRWLPEIICWQLSREYHDTPGGHIRIYTDKELATKAENAGLELTGKGYAHGLHAPYWWLKCAVGVDNDTNPAVKAYHRLLVWDIMKRPRATRVAERILDPVIGKSLVLYFRKPS
;
A
#
# COMPACT_ATOMS: atom_id res chain seq x y z
N MET A 1 4.57 0.66 8.15
CA MET A 1 3.45 1.55 8.51
C MET A 1 2.30 1.27 7.57
N LEU A 2 1.05 1.18 8.08
CA LEU A 2 -0.12 0.86 7.25
C LEU A 2 -0.62 2.11 6.54
N THR A 3 -0.93 1.98 5.26
CA THR A 3 -1.53 3.05 4.45
C THR A 3 -3.04 2.87 4.34
N VAL A 4 -3.50 1.60 4.27
CA VAL A 4 -4.91 1.24 4.17
C VAL A 4 -5.56 1.22 5.56
N ASP A 5 -6.74 1.82 5.68
CA ASP A 5 -7.64 1.67 6.82
C ASP A 5 -8.54 0.46 6.55
N PHE A 6 -8.30 -0.63 7.27
CA PHE A 6 -9.00 -1.89 7.07
C PHE A 6 -10.45 -1.88 7.57
N ASP A 7 -10.79 -0.97 8.47
CA ASP A 7 -12.19 -0.80 8.92
C ASP A 7 -13.00 -0.14 7.80
N ARG A 8 -12.42 0.84 7.09
CA ARG A 8 -13.02 1.43 5.88
C ARG A 8 -13.06 0.46 4.70
N LEU A 9 -12.08 -0.42 4.55
CA LEU A 9 -12.10 -1.51 3.58
C LEU A 9 -13.21 -2.52 3.88
N GLY A 10 -13.69 -2.56 5.12
CA GLY A 10 -14.71 -3.50 5.58
C GLY A 10 -14.17 -4.92 5.75
N LEU A 11 -12.90 -5.06 6.12
CA LEU A 11 -12.25 -6.34 6.35
C LEU A 11 -12.89 -7.06 7.54
N LEU A 12 -13.25 -8.31 7.35
CA LEU A 12 -13.84 -9.17 8.38
C LEU A 12 -12.97 -10.43 8.56
N PRO A 13 -12.98 -11.04 9.78
CA PRO A 13 -12.38 -12.36 9.97
C PRO A 13 -13.00 -13.39 9.02
N GLY A 14 -12.14 -14.22 8.41
CA GLY A 14 -12.56 -15.22 7.42
C GLY A 14 -12.74 -14.69 6.00
N ASP A 15 -12.61 -13.37 5.76
CA ASP A 15 -12.54 -12.86 4.38
C ASP A 15 -11.32 -13.44 3.65
N ARG A 16 -11.49 -13.87 2.41
CA ARG A 16 -10.38 -14.23 1.52
C ARG A 16 -9.80 -12.99 0.88
N THR A 17 -8.53 -12.73 1.12
CA THR A 17 -7.91 -11.44 0.79
C THR A 17 -6.66 -11.59 -0.07
N LEU A 18 -6.44 -10.60 -0.96
CA LEU A 18 -5.25 -10.47 -1.78
C LEU A 18 -4.51 -9.17 -1.44
N ASP A 19 -3.21 -9.26 -1.12
CA ASP A 19 -2.28 -8.13 -1.07
C ASP A 19 -1.40 -8.20 -2.33
N MET A 20 -1.77 -7.47 -3.37
CA MET A 20 -1.08 -7.47 -4.66
C MET A 20 0.05 -6.45 -4.68
N GLY A 21 1.27 -6.92 -4.97
CA GLY A 21 2.49 -6.14 -4.79
C GLY A 21 2.80 -5.97 -3.31
N CYS A 22 2.77 -7.08 -2.54
CA CYS A 22 2.85 -7.02 -1.09
C CYS A 22 4.21 -6.53 -0.55
N GLY A 23 5.29 -6.63 -1.36
CA GLY A 23 6.65 -6.35 -0.92
C GLY A 23 6.97 -7.05 0.39
N ALA A 24 7.43 -6.30 1.39
CA ALA A 24 7.73 -6.82 2.73
C ALA A 24 6.48 -7.18 3.59
N GLY A 25 5.29 -7.30 3.01
CA GLY A 25 4.10 -7.89 3.62
C GLY A 25 3.33 -7.05 4.63
N ARG A 26 3.59 -5.74 4.73
CA ARG A 26 3.02 -4.88 5.80
C ARG A 26 1.48 -4.91 5.90
N HIS A 27 0.77 -4.94 4.77
CA HIS A 27 -0.68 -5.02 4.74
C HIS A 27 -1.16 -6.45 4.92
N ALA A 28 -0.49 -7.43 4.28
CA ALA A 28 -0.76 -8.84 4.44
C ALA A 28 -0.69 -9.28 5.92
N PHE A 29 0.32 -8.85 6.67
CA PHE A 29 0.45 -9.16 8.10
C PHE A 29 -0.70 -8.58 8.93
N GLU A 30 -1.17 -7.39 8.63
CA GLU A 30 -2.29 -6.82 9.37
C GLU A 30 -3.62 -7.51 9.02
N MET A 31 -3.86 -7.87 7.75
CA MET A 31 -5.03 -8.64 7.35
C MET A 31 -5.05 -10.00 8.05
N TYR A 32 -3.89 -10.69 8.10
CA TYR A 32 -3.74 -11.97 8.79
C TYR A 32 -3.97 -11.85 10.30
N ARG A 33 -3.43 -10.80 10.94
CA ARG A 33 -3.65 -10.51 12.37
C ARG A 33 -5.11 -10.25 12.70
N ARG A 34 -5.87 -9.71 11.73
CA ARG A 34 -7.33 -9.51 11.86
C ARG A 34 -8.16 -10.76 11.57
N GLY A 35 -7.52 -11.88 11.26
CA GLY A 35 -8.18 -13.17 11.06
C GLY A 35 -8.70 -13.41 9.65
N ALA A 36 -8.24 -12.67 8.66
CA ALA A 36 -8.54 -12.95 7.25
C ALA A 36 -7.64 -14.07 6.72
N ASP A 37 -8.11 -14.77 5.69
CA ASP A 37 -7.31 -15.68 4.87
C ASP A 37 -6.58 -14.84 3.81
N VAL A 38 -5.24 -14.88 3.82
CA VAL A 38 -4.42 -13.92 3.09
C VAL A 38 -3.57 -14.61 2.04
N ILE A 39 -3.63 -14.11 0.81
CA ILE A 39 -2.61 -14.36 -0.21
C ILE A 39 -1.76 -13.08 -0.36
N ALA A 40 -0.48 -13.18 -0.04
CA ALA A 40 0.51 -12.16 -0.34
C ALA A 40 1.14 -12.46 -1.71
N PHE A 41 0.95 -11.55 -2.66
CA PHE A 41 1.34 -11.73 -4.05
C PHE A 41 2.38 -10.68 -4.46
N ASP A 42 3.50 -11.14 -5.02
CA ASP A 42 4.56 -10.28 -5.53
C ASP A 42 5.34 -10.99 -6.65
N GLN A 43 6.14 -10.24 -7.40
CA GLN A 43 7.11 -10.80 -8.36
C GLN A 43 8.47 -11.13 -7.74
N ASP A 44 8.74 -10.65 -6.52
CA ASP A 44 10.01 -10.83 -5.80
C ASP A 44 9.94 -12.05 -4.87
N ALA A 45 10.52 -13.17 -5.35
CA ALA A 45 10.55 -14.43 -4.60
C ALA A 45 11.30 -14.32 -3.26
N ASP A 46 12.34 -13.46 -3.19
CA ASP A 46 13.13 -13.29 -1.96
C ASP A 46 12.35 -12.53 -0.88
N GLU A 47 11.55 -11.52 -1.28
CA GLU A 47 10.65 -10.85 -0.35
C GLU A 47 9.50 -11.79 0.08
N LEU A 48 8.93 -12.56 -0.83
CA LEU A 48 7.89 -13.54 -0.52
C LEU A 48 8.37 -14.62 0.46
N ALA A 49 9.61 -15.09 0.36
CA ALA A 49 10.18 -16.03 1.33
C ALA A 49 10.19 -15.44 2.75
N LYS A 50 10.58 -14.16 2.89
CA LYS A 50 10.56 -13.46 4.19
C LYS A 50 9.13 -13.25 4.71
N VAL A 51 8.19 -12.96 3.83
CA VAL A 51 6.76 -12.84 4.17
C VAL A 51 6.21 -14.18 4.68
N SER A 52 6.53 -15.28 4.00
CA SER A 52 6.13 -16.62 4.41
C SER A 52 6.67 -16.99 5.80
N ASP A 53 7.96 -16.73 6.05
CA ASP A 53 8.59 -16.94 7.35
C ASP A 53 7.90 -16.13 8.45
N MET A 54 7.55 -14.87 8.16
CA MET A 54 6.84 -14.01 9.10
C MET A 54 5.41 -14.52 9.39
N PHE A 55 4.66 -15.01 8.40
CA PHE A 55 3.36 -15.64 8.64
C PHE A 55 3.47 -16.84 9.58
N ALA A 56 4.51 -17.68 9.38
CA ALA A 56 4.77 -18.81 10.26
C ALA A 56 5.11 -18.38 11.69
N GLU A 57 5.90 -17.31 11.87
CA GLU A 57 6.21 -16.72 13.18
C GLU A 57 4.98 -16.15 13.87
N MET A 58 4.15 -15.37 13.16
CA MET A 58 2.91 -14.79 13.69
C MET A 58 1.97 -15.89 14.22
N ARG A 59 1.85 -17.00 13.47
CA ARG A 59 1.04 -18.16 13.89
C ARG A 59 1.63 -18.81 15.15
N ARG A 60 2.95 -19.02 15.20
CA ARG A 60 3.64 -19.59 16.37
C ARG A 60 3.55 -18.71 17.62
N ALA A 61 3.60 -17.40 17.43
CA ALA A 61 3.46 -16.40 18.49
C ALA A 61 2.01 -16.23 18.99
N GLY A 62 1.03 -16.85 18.35
CA GLY A 62 -0.38 -16.69 18.70
C GLY A 62 -0.95 -15.30 18.39
N GLU A 63 -0.34 -14.57 17.45
CA GLU A 63 -0.80 -13.24 17.03
C GLU A 63 -2.03 -13.28 16.13
N VAL A 64 -2.40 -14.46 15.62
CA VAL A 64 -3.43 -14.66 14.62
C VAL A 64 -4.59 -15.47 15.21
N PRO A 65 -5.85 -15.09 14.99
CA PRO A 65 -7.00 -15.88 15.40
C PRO A 65 -6.94 -17.29 14.79
N GLY A 66 -7.37 -18.29 15.58
CA GLY A 66 -7.40 -19.68 15.11
C GLY A 66 -8.29 -19.86 13.89
N GLY A 67 -7.79 -20.60 12.88
CA GLY A 67 -8.53 -20.88 11.64
C GLY A 67 -8.16 -20.00 10.45
N ALA A 68 -7.55 -18.84 10.67
CA ALA A 68 -7.07 -18.03 9.56
C ALA A 68 -5.84 -18.67 8.88
N GLU A 69 -5.78 -18.58 7.56
CA GLU A 69 -4.69 -19.08 6.73
C GLU A 69 -3.95 -17.95 6.02
N ALA A 70 -2.67 -18.15 5.75
CA ALA A 70 -1.89 -17.21 4.95
C ALA A 70 -0.90 -17.96 4.08
N ASP A 71 -0.77 -17.51 2.85
CA ASP A 71 0.13 -18.07 1.85
C ASP A 71 0.77 -16.96 1.02
N VAL A 72 1.82 -17.31 0.28
CA VAL A 72 2.51 -16.42 -0.64
C VAL A 72 2.40 -16.98 -2.06
N LYS A 73 2.31 -16.10 -3.05
CA LYS A 73 2.25 -16.50 -4.45
C LYS A 73 3.08 -15.55 -5.30
N GLU A 74 4.04 -16.11 -6.02
CA GLU A 74 4.83 -15.36 -7.01
C GLU A 74 4.07 -15.22 -8.33
N GLY A 75 4.19 -14.05 -8.98
CA GLY A 75 3.64 -13.86 -10.31
C GLY A 75 3.64 -12.42 -10.80
N ASP A 76 2.98 -12.23 -11.95
CA ASP A 76 2.86 -10.94 -12.62
C ASP A 76 1.48 -10.32 -12.34
N ALA A 77 1.46 -9.05 -11.92
CA ALA A 77 0.25 -8.26 -11.72
C ALA A 77 -0.63 -8.13 -12.98
N LEU A 78 -0.05 -8.38 -14.17
CA LEU A 78 -0.76 -8.32 -15.44
C LEU A 78 -1.48 -9.63 -15.80
N ALA A 79 -1.25 -10.71 -15.06
CA ALA A 79 -1.85 -12.02 -15.28
C ALA A 79 -1.95 -12.78 -13.95
N LEU A 80 -2.89 -12.38 -13.10
CA LEU A 80 -3.06 -12.95 -11.78
C LEU A 80 -3.51 -14.43 -11.87
N PRO A 81 -2.79 -15.38 -11.24
CA PRO A 81 -3.08 -16.81 -11.34
C PRO A 81 -4.22 -17.25 -10.40
N PHE A 82 -5.30 -16.47 -10.37
CA PHE A 82 -6.47 -16.69 -9.53
C PHE A 82 -7.73 -16.71 -10.39
N ALA A 83 -8.76 -17.38 -9.88
CA ALA A 83 -10.06 -17.45 -10.54
C ALA A 83 -10.76 -16.08 -10.52
N ASP A 84 -11.75 -15.91 -11.41
CA ASP A 84 -12.66 -14.77 -11.35
C ASP A 84 -13.44 -14.82 -10.03
N ASP A 85 -13.67 -13.64 -9.44
CA ASP A 85 -14.50 -13.46 -8.25
C ASP A 85 -14.00 -14.23 -6.98
N GLU A 86 -12.69 -14.49 -6.91
CA GLU A 86 -12.09 -15.32 -5.85
C GLU A 86 -11.96 -14.62 -4.51
N PHE A 87 -11.76 -13.29 -4.49
CA PHE A 87 -11.43 -12.55 -3.27
C PHE A 87 -12.56 -11.65 -2.77
N ASP A 88 -12.74 -11.63 -1.44
CA ASP A 88 -13.62 -10.69 -0.75
C ASP A 88 -13.07 -9.27 -0.71
N ARG A 89 -11.75 -9.16 -0.45
CA ARG A 89 -11.03 -7.90 -0.34
C ARG A 89 -9.72 -7.98 -1.11
N VAL A 90 -9.38 -6.87 -1.75
CA VAL A 90 -8.12 -6.72 -2.49
C VAL A 90 -7.42 -5.43 -2.03
N VAL A 91 -6.14 -5.53 -1.81
CA VAL A 91 -5.26 -4.37 -1.57
C VAL A 91 -4.20 -4.32 -2.66
N ALA A 92 -4.00 -3.13 -3.25
CA ALA A 92 -2.91 -2.84 -4.17
C ALA A 92 -2.24 -1.54 -3.69
N ALA A 93 -1.15 -1.67 -2.93
CA ALA A 93 -0.60 -0.56 -2.19
C ALA A 93 0.79 -0.15 -2.68
N GLU A 94 0.89 1.06 -3.28
CA GLU A 94 2.14 1.63 -3.80
C GLU A 94 2.76 0.70 -4.85
N ILE A 95 1.96 0.26 -5.82
CA ILE A 95 2.39 -0.64 -6.89
C ILE A 95 2.07 -0.12 -8.30
N LEU A 96 0.91 0.50 -8.52
CA LEU A 96 0.47 0.89 -9.86
C LEU A 96 1.35 1.96 -10.51
N GLU A 97 2.03 2.78 -9.73
CA GLU A 97 3.01 3.75 -10.20
C GLU A 97 4.25 3.13 -10.84
N HIS A 98 4.49 1.83 -10.60
CA HIS A 98 5.60 1.05 -11.15
C HIS A 98 5.19 0.19 -12.34
N VAL A 99 3.88 -0.08 -12.53
CA VAL A 99 3.38 -1.01 -13.56
C VAL A 99 3.11 -0.26 -14.87
N PRO A 100 3.86 -0.52 -15.97
CA PRO A 100 3.64 0.17 -17.26
C PRO A 100 2.21 0.03 -17.79
N ALA A 101 1.64 -1.17 -17.74
CA ALA A 101 0.28 -1.49 -18.18
C ALA A 101 -0.73 -1.46 -17.01
N ASP A 102 -0.81 -0.32 -16.31
CA ASP A 102 -1.63 -0.15 -15.11
C ASP A 102 -3.12 -0.45 -15.32
N ILE A 103 -3.66 -0.14 -16.50
CA ILE A 103 -5.07 -0.46 -16.85
C ILE A 103 -5.29 -1.98 -16.83
N GLN A 104 -4.36 -2.74 -17.39
CA GLN A 104 -4.45 -4.21 -17.37
C GLN A 104 -4.36 -4.76 -15.95
N ALA A 105 -3.43 -4.25 -15.14
CA ALA A 105 -3.35 -4.63 -13.72
C ALA A 105 -4.64 -4.32 -12.97
N ILE A 106 -5.25 -3.14 -13.17
CA ILE A 106 -6.53 -2.80 -12.57
C ILE A 106 -7.64 -3.76 -13.05
N GLN A 107 -7.68 -4.13 -14.33
CA GLN A 107 -8.64 -5.09 -14.86
C GLN A 107 -8.50 -6.47 -14.21
N GLU A 108 -7.27 -6.94 -14.00
CA GLU A 108 -7.01 -8.20 -13.30
C GLU A 108 -7.47 -8.14 -11.83
N LEU A 109 -7.18 -7.03 -11.12
CA LEU A 109 -7.67 -6.83 -9.76
C LEU A 109 -9.21 -6.85 -9.68
N VAL A 110 -9.88 -6.23 -10.65
CA VAL A 110 -11.35 -6.25 -10.74
C VAL A 110 -11.86 -7.66 -11.08
N ARG A 111 -11.18 -8.38 -11.95
CA ARG A 111 -11.56 -9.76 -12.33
C ARG A 111 -11.57 -10.67 -11.11
N VAL A 112 -10.51 -10.64 -10.30
CA VAL A 112 -10.38 -11.54 -9.14
C VAL A 112 -11.21 -11.10 -7.93
N LEU A 113 -11.65 -9.84 -7.85
CA LEU A 113 -12.53 -9.33 -6.80
C LEU A 113 -13.95 -9.78 -7.06
N ARG A 114 -14.65 -10.39 -6.09
CA ARG A 114 -16.03 -10.83 -6.22
C ARG A 114 -17.03 -9.65 -6.32
N PRO A 115 -18.20 -9.84 -6.92
CA PRO A 115 -19.30 -8.89 -6.82
C PRO A 115 -19.63 -8.57 -5.35
N GLY A 116 -19.82 -7.30 -5.03
CA GLY A 116 -19.98 -6.81 -3.67
C GLY A 116 -18.71 -6.73 -2.83
N GLY A 117 -17.58 -7.24 -3.32
CA GLY A 117 -16.26 -7.14 -2.70
C GLY A 117 -15.71 -5.70 -2.69
N THR A 118 -14.72 -5.43 -1.86
CA THR A 118 -14.12 -4.11 -1.74
C THR A 118 -12.60 -4.14 -2.00
N MET A 119 -12.10 -3.04 -2.52
CA MET A 119 -10.69 -2.86 -2.88
C MET A 119 -10.14 -1.55 -2.34
N ALA A 120 -8.89 -1.57 -1.89
CA ALA A 120 -8.12 -0.36 -1.62
C ALA A 120 -6.93 -0.27 -2.57
N ILE A 121 -6.82 0.85 -3.25
CA ILE A 121 -5.66 1.17 -4.08
C ILE A 121 -4.94 2.36 -3.45
N THR A 122 -3.64 2.26 -3.24
CA THR A 122 -2.83 3.38 -2.79
C THR A 122 -1.70 3.68 -3.77
N VAL A 123 -1.41 4.97 -3.93
CA VAL A 123 -0.32 5.48 -4.75
C VAL A 123 0.29 6.72 -4.08
N PRO A 124 1.52 7.11 -4.41
CA PRO A 124 2.06 8.41 -4.02
C PRO A 124 1.12 9.54 -4.42
N ARG A 125 0.82 10.45 -3.49
CA ARG A 125 -0.07 11.58 -3.74
C ARG A 125 0.62 12.60 -4.63
N TRP A 126 -0.12 13.16 -5.60
CA TRP A 126 0.38 14.05 -6.64
C TRP A 126 1.25 15.20 -6.11
N LEU A 127 0.78 15.98 -5.12
CA LEU A 127 1.49 17.16 -4.63
C LEU A 127 2.81 16.82 -3.92
N PRO A 128 2.87 15.93 -2.90
CA PRO A 128 4.14 15.53 -2.31
C PRO A 128 5.11 14.93 -3.31
N GLU A 129 4.61 14.15 -4.26
CA GLU A 129 5.43 13.44 -5.23
C GLU A 129 6.04 14.39 -6.27
N ILE A 130 5.25 15.33 -6.81
CA ILE A 130 5.78 16.32 -7.77
C ILE A 130 6.87 17.20 -7.16
N ILE A 131 6.77 17.51 -5.85
CA ILE A 131 7.82 18.24 -5.14
C ILE A 131 9.11 17.43 -5.10
N CYS A 132 9.05 16.12 -4.78
CA CYS A 132 10.23 15.24 -4.82
C CYS A 132 10.85 15.19 -6.23
N TRP A 133 10.04 15.08 -7.26
CA TRP A 133 10.50 15.05 -8.65
C TRP A 133 11.18 16.35 -9.08
N GLN A 134 10.68 17.49 -8.60
CA GLN A 134 11.29 18.79 -8.88
C GLN A 134 12.60 19.02 -8.10
N LEU A 135 12.70 18.46 -6.90
CA LEU A 135 13.89 18.61 -6.04
C LEU A 135 15.03 17.67 -6.43
N SER A 136 14.73 16.47 -6.93
CA SER A 136 15.77 15.49 -7.24
C SER A 136 15.39 14.62 -8.45
N ARG A 137 16.26 14.62 -9.47
CA ARG A 137 16.14 13.69 -10.59
C ARG A 137 16.47 12.25 -10.18
N GLU A 138 17.43 12.08 -9.28
CA GLU A 138 17.84 10.77 -8.77
C GLU A 138 16.69 10.04 -8.05
N TYR A 139 15.71 10.77 -7.51
CA TYR A 139 14.57 10.20 -6.82
C TYR A 139 13.66 9.38 -7.74
N HIS A 140 13.46 9.78 -8.98
CA HIS A 140 12.55 9.12 -9.93
C HIS A 140 13.28 8.45 -11.12
N ASP A 141 14.52 8.83 -11.39
CA ASP A 141 15.31 8.34 -12.53
C ASP A 141 16.15 7.10 -12.15
N THR A 142 15.61 6.28 -11.23
CA THR A 142 16.22 5.04 -10.73
C THR A 142 15.50 3.82 -11.32
N PRO A 143 16.22 2.72 -11.62
CA PRO A 143 15.58 1.45 -11.98
C PRO A 143 14.56 1.02 -10.91
N GLY A 144 13.32 0.73 -11.33
CA GLY A 144 12.22 0.41 -10.41
C GLY A 144 11.59 1.61 -9.70
N GLY A 145 11.98 2.85 -10.07
CA GLY A 145 11.36 4.08 -9.56
C GLY A 145 9.94 4.29 -10.09
N HIS A 146 9.30 5.37 -9.62
CA HIS A 146 7.96 5.73 -10.06
C HIS A 146 7.99 6.22 -11.51
N ILE A 147 7.29 5.54 -12.40
CA ILE A 147 7.20 5.90 -13.83
C ILE A 147 6.08 6.89 -14.12
N ARG A 148 5.20 7.15 -13.12
CA ARG A 148 4.08 8.09 -13.23
C ARG A 148 3.66 8.64 -11.89
N ILE A 149 2.99 9.78 -11.91
CA ILE A 149 2.32 10.38 -10.76
C ILE A 149 0.83 10.46 -11.07
N TYR A 150 0.00 9.87 -10.21
CA TYR A 150 -1.45 9.92 -10.37
C TYR A 150 -2.06 11.16 -9.73
N THR A 151 -3.04 11.74 -10.40
CA THR A 151 -4.04 12.57 -9.73
C THR A 151 -5.16 11.69 -9.16
N ASP A 152 -5.82 12.16 -8.10
CA ASP A 152 -6.97 11.47 -7.48
C ASP A 152 -8.04 11.11 -8.53
N LYS A 153 -8.33 12.06 -9.44
CA LYS A 153 -9.35 11.88 -10.48
C LYS A 153 -8.92 10.86 -11.53
N GLU A 154 -7.66 10.90 -11.95
CA GLU A 154 -7.15 9.96 -12.96
C GLU A 154 -7.25 8.52 -12.48
N LEU A 155 -6.74 8.23 -11.26
CA LEU A 155 -6.78 6.88 -10.70
C LEU A 155 -8.22 6.40 -10.49
N ALA A 156 -9.09 7.28 -9.93
CA ALA A 156 -10.50 6.95 -9.75
C ALA A 156 -11.17 6.62 -11.10
N THR A 157 -10.96 7.45 -12.13
CA THR A 157 -11.55 7.21 -13.46
C THR A 157 -11.06 5.90 -14.08
N LYS A 158 -9.77 5.54 -13.94
CA LYS A 158 -9.27 4.26 -14.45
C LYS A 158 -9.95 3.07 -13.78
N ALA A 159 -10.12 3.12 -12.46
CA ALA A 159 -10.77 2.07 -11.68
C ALA A 159 -12.29 1.99 -11.98
N GLU A 160 -12.97 3.14 -12.11
CA GLU A 160 -14.38 3.21 -12.48
C GLU A 160 -14.63 2.69 -13.90
N ASN A 161 -13.76 3.00 -14.85
CA ASN A 161 -13.84 2.45 -16.21
C ASN A 161 -13.62 0.93 -16.26
N ALA A 162 -12.95 0.36 -15.28
CA ALA A 162 -12.79 -1.08 -15.13
C ALA A 162 -13.97 -1.75 -14.40
N GLY A 163 -14.97 -0.99 -13.95
CA GLY A 163 -16.21 -1.50 -13.35
C GLY A 163 -16.29 -1.39 -11.84
N LEU A 164 -15.46 -0.58 -11.19
CA LEU A 164 -15.54 -0.30 -9.77
C LEU A 164 -16.34 0.96 -9.46
N GLU A 165 -16.92 1.03 -8.27
CA GLU A 165 -17.54 2.22 -7.71
C GLU A 165 -16.64 2.81 -6.62
N LEU A 166 -16.30 4.11 -6.72
CA LEU A 166 -15.55 4.81 -5.68
C LEU A 166 -16.43 5.01 -4.44
N THR A 167 -16.02 4.44 -3.31
CA THR A 167 -16.76 4.54 -2.03
C THR A 167 -16.11 5.46 -1.02
N GLY A 168 -14.83 5.79 -1.21
CA GLY A 168 -14.14 6.68 -0.29
C GLY A 168 -12.74 7.06 -0.72
N LYS A 169 -12.24 8.12 -0.11
CA LYS A 169 -10.90 8.64 -0.31
C LYS A 169 -10.25 8.99 1.02
N GLY A 170 -8.94 8.74 1.13
CA GLY A 170 -8.12 9.14 2.27
C GLY A 170 -6.72 9.54 1.86
N TYR A 171 -5.99 10.06 2.82
CA TYR A 171 -4.57 10.38 2.69
C TYR A 171 -3.84 9.86 3.92
N ALA A 172 -2.56 9.52 3.77
CA ALA A 172 -1.78 8.95 4.85
C ALA A 172 -0.34 9.48 4.82
N HIS A 173 0.34 9.33 5.97
CA HIS A 173 1.76 9.59 6.09
C HIS A 173 2.18 11.04 5.91
N GLY A 174 1.41 11.98 6.50
CA GLY A 174 1.70 13.42 6.45
C GLY A 174 3.04 13.80 7.07
N LEU A 175 3.51 13.06 8.09
CA LEU A 175 4.83 13.24 8.67
C LEU A 175 5.98 12.74 7.77
N HIS A 176 5.68 11.92 6.75
CA HIS A 176 6.71 11.38 5.86
C HIS A 176 7.01 12.28 4.67
N ALA A 177 6.05 13.09 4.21
CA ALA A 177 6.27 13.97 3.08
C ALA A 177 7.44 14.96 3.30
N PRO A 178 7.52 15.72 4.43
CA PRO A 178 8.65 16.62 4.68
C PRO A 178 9.99 15.88 4.81
N TYR A 179 10.00 14.64 5.30
CA TYR A 179 11.21 13.82 5.34
C TYR A 179 11.76 13.56 3.93
N TRP A 180 10.87 13.15 3.01
CA TRP A 180 11.28 12.89 1.63
C TRP A 180 11.66 14.14 0.88
N TRP A 181 10.99 15.28 1.12
CA TRP A 181 11.42 16.57 0.57
C TRP A 181 12.81 16.96 1.04
N LEU A 182 13.10 16.77 2.33
CA LEU A 182 14.44 17.00 2.88
C LEU A 182 15.48 16.09 2.21
N LYS A 183 15.18 14.78 2.09
CA LYS A 183 16.07 13.83 1.39
C LYS A 183 16.35 14.26 -0.05
N CYS A 184 15.31 14.61 -0.80
CA CYS A 184 15.46 15.11 -2.17
C CYS A 184 16.27 16.40 -2.25
N ALA A 185 16.12 17.31 -1.29
CA ALA A 185 16.84 18.59 -1.28
C ALA A 185 18.33 18.47 -0.95
N VAL A 186 18.72 17.48 -0.13
CA VAL A 186 20.13 17.31 0.32
C VAL A 186 20.86 16.15 -0.36
N GLY A 187 20.20 15.43 -1.27
CA GLY A 187 20.65 14.20 -1.91
C GLY A 187 19.98 12.96 -1.32
N VAL A 188 19.33 12.17 -2.18
CA VAL A 188 18.50 11.02 -1.78
C VAL A 188 19.29 9.99 -0.99
N ASP A 189 20.56 9.78 -1.32
CA ASP A 189 21.46 8.82 -0.66
C ASP A 189 22.28 9.43 0.48
N ASN A 190 22.05 10.72 0.79
CA ASN A 190 22.81 11.41 1.84
C ASN A 190 22.24 11.12 3.25
N ASP A 191 22.33 9.87 3.67
CA ASP A 191 21.91 9.44 5.01
C ASP A 191 22.84 9.94 6.13
N THR A 192 23.99 10.54 5.77
CA THR A 192 24.92 11.13 6.75
C THR A 192 24.52 12.53 7.20
N ASN A 193 23.64 13.20 6.47
CA ASN A 193 23.17 14.56 6.80
C ASN A 193 22.50 14.58 8.19
N PRO A 194 22.91 15.50 9.08
CA PRO A 194 22.41 15.57 10.47
C PRO A 194 20.89 15.79 10.56
N ALA A 195 20.32 16.61 9.65
CA ALA A 195 18.89 16.88 9.63
C ALA A 195 18.10 15.64 9.19
N VAL A 196 18.57 14.91 8.17
CA VAL A 196 17.98 13.63 7.72
C VAL A 196 18.02 12.63 8.86
N LYS A 197 19.17 12.45 9.54
CA LYS A 197 19.30 11.55 10.70
C LYS A 197 18.34 11.92 11.85
N ALA A 198 18.22 13.21 12.14
CA ALA A 198 17.33 13.67 13.21
C ALA A 198 15.86 13.39 12.87
N TYR A 199 15.47 13.70 11.63
CA TYR A 199 14.10 13.44 11.17
C TYR A 199 13.80 11.93 11.09
N HIS A 200 14.72 11.14 10.55
CA HIS A 200 14.58 9.67 10.52
C HIS A 200 14.37 9.09 11.92
N ARG A 201 15.15 9.55 12.92
CA ARG A 201 14.94 9.12 14.32
C ARG A 201 13.56 9.49 14.86
N LEU A 202 13.03 10.66 14.47
CA LEU A 202 11.66 11.05 14.82
C LEU A 202 10.63 10.07 14.21
N LEU A 203 10.78 9.72 12.93
CA LEU A 203 9.85 8.78 12.27
C LEU A 203 9.95 7.36 12.86
N VAL A 204 11.17 6.88 13.14
CA VAL A 204 11.37 5.58 13.80
C VAL A 204 10.71 5.59 15.19
N TRP A 205 10.92 6.65 15.98
CA TRP A 205 10.26 6.80 17.29
C TRP A 205 8.74 6.81 17.16
N ASP A 206 8.20 7.52 16.16
CA ASP A 206 6.77 7.54 15.89
C ASP A 206 6.22 6.15 15.58
N ILE A 207 6.87 5.42 14.67
CA ILE A 207 6.45 4.05 14.28
C ILE A 207 6.48 3.10 15.47
N MET A 208 7.56 3.15 16.28
CA MET A 208 7.77 2.20 17.38
C MET A 208 6.91 2.50 18.61
N LYS A 209 6.68 3.78 18.91
CA LYS A 209 5.99 4.20 20.15
C LYS A 209 4.55 4.63 19.94
N ARG A 210 4.17 4.98 18.72
CA ARG A 210 2.83 5.46 18.33
C ARG A 210 2.28 6.52 19.30
N PRO A 211 3.02 7.60 19.59
CA PRO A 211 2.59 8.57 20.59
C PRO A 211 1.34 9.32 20.11
N ARG A 212 0.47 9.69 21.06
CA ARG A 212 -0.78 10.41 20.74
C ARG A 212 -0.54 11.72 19.98
N ALA A 213 0.56 12.41 20.30
CA ALA A 213 0.89 13.70 19.66
C ALA A 213 1.11 13.54 18.15
N THR A 214 1.87 12.53 17.72
CA THR A 214 2.11 12.29 16.29
C THR A 214 0.86 11.78 15.57
N ARG A 215 0.00 11.00 16.26
CA ARG A 215 -1.30 10.60 15.68
C ARG A 215 -2.21 11.79 15.44
N VAL A 216 -2.22 12.76 16.34
CA VAL A 216 -2.97 14.02 16.15
C VAL A 216 -2.32 14.84 15.03
N ALA A 217 -1.00 14.95 15.02
CA ALA A 217 -0.29 15.67 13.96
C ALA A 217 -0.55 15.05 12.57
N GLU A 218 -0.49 13.71 12.41
CA GLU A 218 -0.82 13.03 11.16
C GLU A 218 -2.27 13.31 10.75
N ARG A 219 -3.24 13.18 11.65
CA ARG A 219 -4.64 13.47 11.33
C ARG A 219 -4.86 14.89 10.77
N ILE A 220 -4.08 15.87 11.21
CA ILE A 220 -4.12 17.25 10.72
C ILE A 220 -3.35 17.39 9.40
N LEU A 221 -2.20 16.72 9.28
CA LEU A 221 -1.30 16.87 8.14
C LEU A 221 -1.72 16.00 6.94
N ASP A 222 -2.30 14.83 7.17
CA ASP A 222 -2.67 13.89 6.10
C ASP A 222 -3.56 14.54 5.03
N PRO A 223 -4.62 15.30 5.35
CA PRO A 223 -5.44 15.97 4.34
C PRO A 223 -4.65 17.00 3.51
N VAL A 224 -3.62 17.61 4.09
CA VAL A 224 -2.85 18.70 3.45
C VAL A 224 -1.65 18.18 2.69
N ILE A 225 -0.78 17.40 3.36
CA ILE A 225 0.52 16.92 2.84
C ILE A 225 0.72 15.41 2.97
N GLY A 226 -0.36 14.63 3.19
CA GLY A 226 -0.26 13.16 3.22
C GLY A 226 0.49 12.65 2.00
N LYS A 227 1.52 11.81 2.23
CA LYS A 227 2.39 11.31 1.14
C LYS A 227 1.65 10.35 0.21
N SER A 228 0.74 9.56 0.76
CA SER A 228 -0.01 8.55 0.02
C SER A 228 -1.48 8.96 -0.15
N LEU A 229 -2.00 8.76 -1.35
CA LEU A 229 -3.43 8.76 -1.67
C LEU A 229 -3.97 7.35 -1.44
N VAL A 230 -5.13 7.24 -0.83
CA VAL A 230 -5.86 5.97 -0.66
C VAL A 230 -7.25 6.11 -1.25
N LEU A 231 -7.58 5.28 -2.22
CA LEU A 231 -8.92 5.18 -2.80
C LEU A 231 -9.54 3.84 -2.42
N TYR A 232 -10.77 3.88 -1.96
CA TYR A 232 -11.58 2.70 -1.60
C TYR A 232 -12.67 2.52 -2.64
N PHE A 233 -12.80 1.29 -3.13
CA PHE A 233 -13.75 0.94 -4.16
C PHE A 233 -14.59 -0.26 -3.74
N ARG A 234 -15.70 -0.43 -4.44
CA ARG A 234 -16.55 -1.62 -4.38
C ARG A 234 -16.83 -2.11 -5.79
N LYS A 235 -16.80 -3.42 -6.01
CA LYS A 235 -17.32 -4.03 -7.23
C LYS A 235 -18.85 -4.14 -7.12
N PRO A 236 -19.63 -3.58 -8.04
CA PRO A 236 -21.08 -3.75 -8.06
C PRO A 236 -21.51 -5.22 -8.03
N SER A 237 -22.71 -5.47 -7.49
CA SER A 237 -23.29 -6.83 -7.41
C SER A 237 -23.90 -7.24 -8.73
#